data_dbab7cd9fc54781f64adf5016ce687e3
#
_entry.id   dbab7cd9fc54781f64adf5016ce687e3
#
_cell.length_a   1.000
_cell.length_b   1.000
_cell.length_c   1.000
_cell.angle_alpha   90.00
_cell.angle_beta   90.00
_cell.angle_gamma   90.00
#
_symmetry.space_group_name_H-M   'P 1'
#
loop_
_entity.id
_entity.type
_entity.pdbx_description
1 polymer ?
#
loop_
_entity_poly.entity_id
_entity_poly.type
_entity_poly.pdbx_seq_one_letter_code
_entity_poly.pdbx_strand_id
1 'polypeptide(L)'
;EPQSIIKEFMNRLKGGENKGNNGDGNNILTKREEKNPSDTRLKASAAKQREPAEKKAGGNSSSVTGRLAVVIDDAGLDLESQRIYEEIGVPLTLAVMPNKMYTSEAAAEWSRYGMPVILHQPMEPVSGSGMEEKTILTSMSDEAIRYMLKESLEQIPQAVGINNHQGSRATTDARVMRVVMNELSHRGLFFFDSRTNTTTAADSAAASYGVPYARNDLFVDNSADEGEIRAMIQEGANRAKARGSYIIIGHCRPHTAAAFRDIVPQLQAQGIEFVYVSSLLRW
;
A
#
# COMPACT_ATOMS: atom_id res chain seq x y z
N GLU A 1 9.07 -11.63 -9.65
CA GLU A 1 9.73 -10.38 -9.23
C GLU A 1 8.70 -9.47 -8.54
N PRO A 2 8.99 -8.88 -7.36
CA PRO A 2 8.01 -8.10 -6.57
C PRO A 2 7.43 -6.91 -7.34
N GLN A 3 8.21 -6.29 -8.23
CA GLN A 3 7.76 -5.19 -9.09
C GLN A 3 6.72 -5.59 -10.12
N SER A 4 6.65 -6.88 -10.49
CA SER A 4 5.65 -7.36 -11.45
C SER A 4 4.25 -7.43 -10.82
N ILE A 5 4.15 -7.79 -9.54
CA ILE A 5 2.88 -7.89 -8.80
C ILE A 5 2.27 -6.50 -8.61
N ILE A 6 3.08 -5.52 -8.21
CA ILE A 6 2.62 -4.13 -8.07
C ILE A 6 2.24 -3.56 -9.45
N LYS A 7 3.04 -3.84 -10.48
CA LYS A 7 2.78 -3.38 -11.85
C LYS A 7 1.53 -4.04 -12.44
N GLU A 8 1.30 -5.31 -12.18
CA GLU A 8 0.10 -6.02 -12.60
C GLU A 8 -1.14 -5.53 -11.83
N PHE A 9 -1.02 -5.29 -10.53
CA PHE A 9 -2.04 -4.68 -9.69
C PHE A 9 -2.37 -3.25 -10.14
N MET A 10 -1.36 -2.42 -10.40
CA MET A 10 -1.53 -1.06 -10.93
C MET A 10 -2.08 -1.04 -12.37
N ASN A 11 -1.78 -2.06 -13.19
CA ASN A 11 -2.36 -2.20 -14.52
C ASN A 11 -3.84 -2.63 -14.46
N ARG A 12 -4.24 -3.44 -13.50
CA ARG A 12 -5.67 -3.76 -13.26
C ARG A 12 -6.46 -2.52 -12.85
N LEU A 13 -5.88 -1.65 -12.02
CA LEU A 13 -6.51 -0.37 -11.65
C LEU A 13 -6.71 0.57 -12.85
N LYS A 14 -5.77 0.61 -13.79
CA LYS A 14 -5.87 1.43 -15.02
C LYS A 14 -6.81 0.85 -16.09
N GLY A 15 -7.08 -0.45 -16.05
CA GLY A 15 -7.96 -1.15 -17.00
C GLY A 15 -9.45 -1.04 -16.70
N GLY A 16 -9.84 -0.49 -15.53
CA GLY A 16 -11.23 -0.33 -15.10
C GLY A 16 -11.96 0.92 -15.63
N GLU A 17 -11.25 1.85 -16.25
CA GLU A 17 -11.80 3.13 -16.72
C GLU A 17 -12.11 3.18 -18.22
N ASN A 18 -12.71 2.16 -18.83
CA ASN A 18 -13.33 2.38 -20.16
C ASN A 18 -14.34 1.30 -20.53
N LYS A 19 -15.55 1.40 -20.02
CA LYS A 19 -16.78 0.94 -20.68
C LYS A 19 -17.98 1.76 -20.21
N GLY A 20 -18.06 2.98 -20.67
CA GLY A 20 -19.23 3.85 -20.63
C GLY A 20 -19.74 4.02 -22.04
N ASN A 21 -20.85 3.40 -22.28
CA ASN A 21 -21.78 3.40 -23.39
C ASN A 21 -22.00 4.79 -24.01
N ASN A 22 -21.90 4.89 -25.36
CA ASN A 22 -22.60 5.91 -26.14
C ASN A 22 -23.20 5.27 -27.38
N GLY A 23 -24.51 5.22 -27.36
CA GLY A 23 -25.33 4.90 -28.51
C GLY A 23 -25.63 6.13 -29.37
N ASP A 24 -25.81 5.85 -30.64
CA ASP A 24 -26.58 6.51 -31.67
C ASP A 24 -26.32 7.94 -32.16
N GLY A 25 -26.10 8.02 -33.45
CA GLY A 25 -26.30 9.24 -34.21
C GLY A 25 -25.67 9.27 -35.62
N ASN A 26 -26.26 8.54 -36.56
CA ASN A 26 -26.40 8.80 -38.03
C ASN A 26 -25.59 9.98 -38.66
N ASN A 27 -24.82 9.82 -39.71
CA ASN A 27 -25.18 9.82 -41.12
C ASN A 27 -24.11 10.43 -42.07
N ILE A 28 -23.94 9.75 -43.23
CA ILE A 28 -23.70 10.20 -44.60
C ILE A 28 -22.30 10.64 -45.08
N LEU A 29 -21.74 9.70 -45.90
CA LEU A 29 -21.12 9.86 -47.23
C LEU A 29 -20.02 10.93 -47.46
N THR A 30 -18.82 10.54 -47.84
CA THR A 30 -18.38 10.57 -49.25
C THR A 30 -17.02 9.86 -49.46
N LYS A 31 -16.98 9.11 -50.55
CA LYS A 31 -15.81 8.45 -51.18
C LYS A 31 -14.74 9.46 -51.63
N ARG A 32 -13.48 9.09 -51.58
CA ARG A 32 -12.58 9.13 -52.76
C ARG A 32 -11.32 8.30 -52.54
N GLU A 33 -11.03 7.55 -53.58
CA GLU A 33 -9.97 6.61 -53.83
C GLU A 33 -8.60 7.28 -54.15
N GLU A 34 -7.60 6.38 -54.11
CA GLU A 34 -6.35 6.27 -54.90
C GLU A 34 -5.10 7.01 -54.37
N LYS A 35 -3.95 6.40 -54.25
CA LYS A 35 -3.06 5.55 -55.02
C LYS A 35 -1.77 5.26 -54.23
N ASN A 36 -1.34 4.01 -54.25
CA ASN A 36 0.07 3.63 -54.09
C ASN A 36 0.75 3.80 -55.47
N PRO A 37 2.04 4.05 -55.62
CA PRO A 37 3.01 2.97 -55.52
C PRO A 37 4.47 3.34 -55.18
N SER A 38 5.24 2.25 -55.00
CA SER A 38 6.63 1.95 -55.36
C SER A 38 7.74 2.13 -54.31
N ASP A 39 8.16 0.94 -53.88
CA ASP A 39 9.51 0.35 -53.87
C ASP A 39 10.72 1.31 -53.95
N THR A 40 11.56 1.25 -52.94
CA THR A 40 13.01 1.28 -53.14
C THR A 40 13.75 0.48 -52.05
N ARG A 41 14.25 -0.65 -52.44
CA ARG A 41 15.27 -1.46 -51.74
C ARG A 41 16.55 -0.65 -51.57
N LEU A 42 17.05 -0.52 -50.32
CA LEU A 42 18.48 -0.29 -50.11
C LEU A 42 19.01 -1.22 -49.01
N LYS A 43 20.15 -1.79 -49.33
CA LYS A 43 20.84 -2.93 -48.76
C LYS A 43 21.35 -2.69 -47.34
N ALA A 44 21.36 -3.79 -46.60
CA ALA A 44 22.00 -4.00 -45.31
C ALA A 44 23.50 -3.63 -45.30
N SER A 45 23.90 -2.96 -44.22
CA SER A 45 25.28 -2.93 -43.75
C SER A 45 25.26 -3.42 -42.30
N ALA A 46 25.85 -4.58 -42.09
CA ALA A 46 25.99 -5.19 -40.76
C ALA A 46 27.05 -4.44 -39.95
N ALA A 47 26.62 -3.69 -38.93
CA ALA A 47 27.50 -3.19 -37.92
C ALA A 47 27.47 -4.15 -36.72
N LYS A 48 28.61 -4.80 -36.49
CA LYS A 48 28.93 -5.63 -35.33
C LYS A 48 28.75 -4.78 -34.05
N GLN A 49 27.68 -5.06 -33.30
CA GLN A 49 27.54 -4.52 -31.93
C GLN A 49 28.49 -5.29 -31.01
N ARG A 50 29.44 -4.55 -30.41
CA ARG A 50 30.26 -5.01 -29.31
C ARG A 50 29.39 -5.09 -28.08
N GLU A 51 29.32 -6.25 -27.43
CA GLU A 51 28.77 -6.43 -26.10
C GLU A 51 29.50 -5.55 -25.10
N PRO A 52 28.80 -4.84 -24.20
CA PRO A 52 29.44 -4.15 -23.09
C PRO A 52 29.92 -5.20 -22.08
N ALA A 53 31.19 -5.13 -21.73
CA ALA A 53 31.80 -5.95 -20.69
C ALA A 53 31.02 -5.82 -19.37
N GLU A 54 30.53 -6.93 -18.85
CA GLU A 54 30.01 -7.04 -17.49
C GLU A 54 31.11 -6.63 -16.48
N LYS A 55 30.98 -5.46 -15.89
CA LYS A 55 31.68 -5.14 -14.66
C LYS A 55 31.07 -6.00 -13.54
N LYS A 56 31.78 -7.07 -13.17
CA LYS A 56 31.58 -7.75 -11.90
C LYS A 56 31.80 -6.77 -10.77
N ALA A 57 30.72 -6.14 -10.28
CA ALA A 57 30.73 -5.51 -8.99
C ALA A 57 30.77 -6.62 -7.94
N GLY A 58 31.94 -6.83 -7.36
CA GLY A 58 32.14 -7.67 -6.19
C GLY A 58 31.49 -6.99 -4.97
N GLY A 59 30.18 -7.10 -4.81
CA GLY A 59 29.45 -6.79 -3.62
C GLY A 59 29.23 -8.10 -2.87
N ASN A 60 29.64 -8.14 -1.63
CA ASN A 60 29.36 -9.20 -0.67
C ASN A 60 27.81 -9.34 -0.58
N SER A 61 27.24 -10.27 -1.34
CA SER A 61 25.81 -10.59 -1.27
C SER A 61 25.60 -11.31 0.05
N SER A 62 25.32 -10.55 1.13
CA SER A 62 24.74 -11.14 2.33
C SER A 62 23.43 -11.79 1.91
N SER A 63 23.33 -13.10 2.10
CA SER A 63 22.10 -13.83 1.79
C SER A 63 20.94 -13.20 2.57
N VAL A 64 19.80 -12.94 1.89
CA VAL A 64 18.56 -12.48 2.53
C VAL A 64 18.18 -13.50 3.60
N THR A 65 18.07 -13.04 4.84
CA THR A 65 17.78 -13.88 6.01
C THR A 65 16.32 -13.76 6.45
N GLY A 66 15.62 -12.68 6.05
CA GLY A 66 14.21 -12.47 6.37
C GLY A 66 13.66 -11.22 5.67
N ARG A 67 12.36 -11.21 5.39
CA ARG A 67 11.66 -10.08 4.78
C ARG A 67 10.84 -9.33 5.81
N LEU A 68 11.02 -8.02 5.89
CA LEU A 68 10.31 -7.15 6.83
C LEU A 68 9.47 -6.13 6.04
N ALA A 69 8.15 -6.19 6.23
CA ALA A 69 7.26 -5.13 5.73
C ALA A 69 6.96 -4.14 6.84
N VAL A 70 7.02 -2.86 6.52
CA VAL A 70 6.73 -1.76 7.45
C VAL A 70 5.58 -0.94 6.90
N VAL A 71 4.56 -0.75 7.73
CA VAL A 71 3.44 0.17 7.48
C VAL A 71 3.55 1.34 8.45
N ILE A 72 3.44 2.55 7.93
CA ILE A 72 3.50 3.79 8.72
C ILE A 72 2.09 4.35 8.81
N ASP A 73 1.47 4.21 9.98
CA ASP A 73 0.12 4.68 10.26
C ASP A 73 0.08 6.18 10.64
N ASP A 74 -1.12 6.76 10.68
CA ASP A 74 -1.43 8.13 11.10
C ASP A 74 -0.79 9.24 10.23
N ALA A 75 -0.43 9.00 8.99
CA ALA A 75 0.07 10.05 8.09
C ALA A 75 -1.04 11.04 7.70
N GLY A 76 -0.66 12.25 7.31
CA GLY A 76 -1.57 13.35 6.95
C GLY A 76 -1.82 14.36 8.08
N LEU A 77 -1.24 14.15 9.27
CA LEU A 77 -1.29 15.09 10.39
C LEU A 77 -0.17 16.14 10.30
N ASP A 78 1.02 15.69 9.94
CA ASP A 78 2.17 16.55 9.64
C ASP A 78 3.02 15.91 8.51
N LEU A 79 3.82 16.74 7.82
CA LEU A 79 4.68 16.27 6.73
C LEU A 79 6.15 16.11 7.16
N GLU A 80 6.56 16.69 8.28
CA GLU A 80 7.98 16.65 8.70
C GLU A 80 8.40 15.22 9.06
N SER A 81 7.57 14.54 9.87
CA SER A 81 7.81 13.14 10.21
C SER A 81 7.79 12.22 8.98
N GLN A 82 6.87 12.47 8.04
CA GLN A 82 6.79 11.71 6.78
C GLN A 82 8.08 11.84 5.97
N ARG A 83 8.63 13.04 5.81
CA ARG A 83 9.86 13.30 5.04
C ARG A 83 11.08 12.56 5.58
N ILE A 84 11.15 12.36 6.90
CA ILE A 84 12.21 11.52 7.48
C ILE A 84 12.11 10.10 6.94
N TYR A 85 10.89 9.53 6.85
CA TYR A 85 10.69 8.18 6.30
C TYR A 85 11.02 8.10 4.80
N GLU A 86 10.71 9.14 4.03
CA GLU A 86 11.02 9.21 2.59
C GLU A 86 12.52 9.14 2.31
N GLU A 87 13.34 9.69 3.21
CA GLU A 87 14.81 9.72 3.11
C GLU A 87 15.47 8.39 3.49
N ILE A 88 14.76 7.46 4.15
CA ILE A 88 15.33 6.17 4.59
C ILE A 88 15.75 5.29 3.39
N GLY A 89 15.06 5.40 2.26
CA GLY A 89 15.45 4.74 1.01
C GLY A 89 15.20 3.22 0.97
N VAL A 90 14.25 2.71 1.77
CA VAL A 90 13.79 1.32 1.72
C VAL A 90 12.30 1.23 1.40
N PRO A 91 11.80 0.10 0.90
CA PRO A 91 10.36 -0.11 0.70
C PRO A 91 9.55 0.07 1.99
N LEU A 92 8.67 1.06 2.02
CA LEU A 92 7.74 1.34 3.11
C LEU A 92 6.33 1.55 2.53
N THR A 93 5.29 1.29 3.32
CA THR A 93 3.90 1.55 2.96
C THR A 93 3.33 2.63 3.86
N LEU A 94 2.78 3.71 3.30
CA LEU A 94 2.20 4.80 4.07
C LEU A 94 0.68 4.63 4.18
N ALA A 95 0.15 4.68 5.40
CA ALA A 95 -1.28 4.68 5.68
C ALA A 95 -1.73 6.10 6.07
N VAL A 96 -2.51 6.72 5.20
CA VAL A 96 -2.89 8.14 5.30
C VAL A 96 -4.29 8.27 5.87
N MET A 97 -4.42 9.06 6.94
CA MET A 97 -5.70 9.41 7.55
C MET A 97 -6.53 10.30 6.62
N PRO A 98 -7.84 10.02 6.43
CA PRO A 98 -8.74 10.93 5.74
C PRO A 98 -9.07 12.13 6.63
N ASN A 99 -9.53 13.23 6.02
CA ASN A 99 -10.02 14.44 6.71
C ASN A 99 -8.98 15.09 7.64
N LYS A 100 -7.69 14.98 7.33
CA LYS A 100 -6.61 15.69 8.00
C LYS A 100 -6.09 16.82 7.12
N MET A 101 -5.35 17.75 7.73
CA MET A 101 -4.86 18.96 7.06
C MET A 101 -4.05 18.62 5.80
N TYR A 102 -3.23 17.56 5.86
CA TYR A 102 -2.31 17.17 4.80
C TYR A 102 -2.68 15.86 4.12
N THR A 103 -3.92 15.36 4.27
CA THR A 103 -4.35 14.06 3.71
C THR A 103 -3.92 13.87 2.24
N SER A 104 -4.36 14.77 1.37
CA SER A 104 -4.08 14.64 -0.08
C SER A 104 -2.63 14.95 -0.43
N GLU A 105 -2.00 15.89 0.29
CA GLU A 105 -0.60 16.27 0.08
C GLU A 105 0.34 15.14 0.51
N ALA A 106 0.13 14.55 1.68
CA ALA A 106 0.88 13.40 2.19
C ALA A 106 0.84 12.22 1.20
N ALA A 107 -0.35 11.87 0.72
CA ALA A 107 -0.52 10.80 -0.25
C ALA A 107 0.17 11.10 -1.58
N ALA A 108 0.06 12.34 -2.08
CA ALA A 108 0.66 12.74 -3.34
C ALA A 108 2.19 12.82 -3.25
N GLU A 109 2.75 13.33 -2.14
CA GLU A 109 4.20 13.42 -1.92
C GLU A 109 4.81 12.02 -1.87
N TRP A 110 4.27 11.11 -1.07
CA TRP A 110 4.74 9.73 -0.95
C TRP A 110 4.68 8.96 -2.27
N SER A 111 3.60 9.12 -3.03
CA SER A 111 3.43 8.46 -4.33
C SER A 111 4.45 8.90 -5.37
N ARG A 112 5.01 10.10 -5.28
CA ARG A 112 6.09 10.59 -6.18
C ARG A 112 7.39 9.80 -6.03
N TYR A 113 7.63 9.20 -4.86
CA TYR A 113 8.75 8.28 -4.64
C TYR A 113 8.46 6.85 -5.15
N GLY A 114 7.29 6.60 -5.76
CA GLY A 114 6.89 5.29 -6.25
C GLY A 114 6.53 4.29 -5.15
N MET A 115 6.32 4.77 -3.93
CA MET A 115 5.95 3.96 -2.78
C MET A 115 4.41 3.87 -2.64
N PRO A 116 3.86 2.71 -2.19
CA PRO A 116 2.43 2.53 -2.06
C PRO A 116 1.84 3.35 -0.91
N VAL A 117 0.66 3.89 -1.18
CA VAL A 117 -0.23 4.55 -0.20
C VAL A 117 -1.44 3.68 0.05
N ILE A 118 -1.89 3.60 1.29
CA ILE A 118 -3.18 3.01 1.67
C ILE A 118 -4.00 4.02 2.49
N LEU A 119 -5.31 3.88 2.45
CA LEU A 119 -6.21 4.66 3.30
C LEU A 119 -6.18 4.11 4.73
N HIS A 120 -5.86 4.94 5.72
CA HIS A 120 -5.97 4.63 7.14
C HIS A 120 -7.37 5.00 7.65
N GLN A 121 -8.33 4.07 7.48
CA GLN A 121 -9.75 4.34 7.73
C GLN A 121 -10.08 4.29 9.21
N PRO A 122 -10.61 5.39 9.81
CA PRO A 122 -11.12 5.36 11.17
C PRO A 122 -12.30 4.40 11.33
N MET A 123 -12.20 3.51 12.31
CA MET A 123 -13.21 2.50 12.63
C MET A 123 -13.46 2.43 14.14
N GLU A 124 -14.66 2.05 14.53
CA GLU A 124 -15.12 2.07 15.91
C GLU A 124 -14.26 1.23 16.86
N PRO A 125 -13.69 1.82 17.93
CA PRO A 125 -13.01 1.09 18.99
C PRO A 125 -13.99 0.56 20.05
N VAL A 126 -13.58 -0.47 20.78
CA VAL A 126 -14.34 -0.98 21.93
C VAL A 126 -14.52 0.07 23.02
N SER A 127 -13.55 0.95 23.21
CA SER A 127 -13.61 2.02 24.21
C SER A 127 -14.76 3.02 23.96
N GLY A 128 -15.19 3.19 22.70
CA GLY A 128 -16.18 4.16 22.29
C GLY A 128 -15.73 5.63 22.47
N SER A 129 -14.43 5.86 22.71
CA SER A 129 -13.84 7.18 22.96
C SER A 129 -12.64 7.46 22.07
N GLY A 130 -12.28 8.75 21.90
CA GLY A 130 -11.15 9.16 21.09
C GLY A 130 -11.32 8.86 19.59
N MET A 131 -12.55 8.78 19.14
CA MET A 131 -12.88 8.51 17.73
C MET A 131 -12.69 9.76 16.88
N GLU A 132 -12.26 9.55 15.65
CA GLU A 132 -12.24 10.58 14.63
C GLU A 132 -13.64 10.95 14.15
N GLU A 133 -13.81 12.16 13.60
CA GLU A 133 -15.11 12.67 13.17
C GLU A 133 -15.84 11.74 12.18
N LYS A 134 -15.11 11.15 11.25
CA LYS A 134 -15.65 10.22 10.23
C LYS A 134 -15.24 8.77 10.49
N THR A 135 -15.59 8.26 11.66
CA THR A 135 -15.34 6.87 12.06
C THR A 135 -16.49 5.96 11.58
N ILE A 136 -16.16 4.83 10.95
CA ILE A 136 -17.16 3.78 10.65
C ILE A 136 -17.61 3.14 11.95
N LEU A 137 -18.91 3.29 12.25
CA LEU A 137 -19.55 2.73 13.45
C LEU A 137 -20.32 1.44 13.13
N THR A 138 -20.35 0.54 14.08
CA THR A 138 -21.15 -0.70 13.97
C THR A 138 -22.67 -0.44 13.92
N SER A 139 -23.12 0.71 14.34
CA SER A 139 -24.53 1.15 14.25
C SER A 139 -24.92 1.72 12.88
N MET A 140 -23.98 1.98 11.98
CA MET A 140 -24.27 2.54 10.65
C MET A 140 -24.97 1.51 9.76
N SER A 141 -25.82 2.01 8.83
CA SER A 141 -26.35 1.18 7.75
C SER A 141 -25.22 0.80 6.75
N ASP A 142 -25.47 -0.25 5.97
CA ASP A 142 -24.52 -0.69 4.94
C ASP A 142 -24.22 0.41 3.92
N GLU A 143 -25.25 1.22 3.57
CA GLU A 143 -25.11 2.36 2.65
C GLU A 143 -24.25 3.47 3.25
N ALA A 144 -24.43 3.76 4.55
CA ALA A 144 -23.63 4.77 5.23
C ALA A 144 -22.15 4.38 5.32
N ILE A 145 -21.85 3.09 5.54
CA ILE A 145 -20.48 2.57 5.52
C ILE A 145 -19.86 2.72 4.13
N ARG A 146 -20.57 2.32 3.06
CA ARG A 146 -20.09 2.47 1.67
C ARG A 146 -19.84 3.93 1.30
N TYR A 147 -20.77 4.80 1.69
CA TYR A 147 -20.63 6.24 1.44
C TYR A 147 -19.39 6.80 2.11
N MET A 148 -19.15 6.47 3.38
CA MET A 148 -17.98 6.92 4.14
C MET A 148 -16.67 6.43 3.54
N LEU A 149 -16.59 5.16 3.14
CA LEU A 149 -15.42 4.61 2.44
C LEU A 149 -15.15 5.33 1.13
N LYS A 150 -16.20 5.61 0.36
CA LYS A 150 -16.10 6.35 -0.89
C LYS A 150 -15.54 7.75 -0.67
N GLU A 151 -16.11 8.52 0.27
CA GLU A 151 -15.65 9.88 0.59
C GLU A 151 -14.18 9.90 1.06
N SER A 152 -13.77 8.90 1.84
CA SER A 152 -12.38 8.79 2.32
C SER A 152 -11.42 8.46 1.18
N LEU A 153 -11.78 7.52 0.31
CA LEU A 153 -10.95 7.12 -0.85
C LEU A 153 -10.85 8.21 -1.92
N GLU A 154 -11.87 9.05 -2.08
CA GLU A 154 -11.82 10.19 -3.00
C GLU A 154 -10.76 11.23 -2.61
N GLN A 155 -10.39 11.31 -1.34
CA GLN A 155 -9.30 12.17 -0.85
C GLN A 155 -7.91 11.60 -1.12
N ILE A 156 -7.81 10.29 -1.33
CA ILE A 156 -6.56 9.55 -1.51
C ILE A 156 -6.68 8.65 -2.76
N PRO A 157 -6.78 9.24 -3.97
CA PRO A 157 -6.98 8.47 -5.21
C PRO A 157 -5.80 7.54 -5.56
N GLN A 158 -4.65 7.70 -4.89
CA GLN A 158 -3.46 6.85 -5.02
C GLN A 158 -3.57 5.57 -4.19
N ALA A 159 -4.58 5.42 -3.32
CA ALA A 159 -4.68 4.29 -2.41
C ALA A 159 -4.80 2.96 -3.16
N VAL A 160 -3.93 2.02 -2.82
CA VAL A 160 -3.92 0.65 -3.35
C VAL A 160 -4.53 -0.37 -2.39
N GLY A 161 -4.91 0.07 -1.20
CA GLY A 161 -5.54 -0.73 -0.14
C GLY A 161 -6.04 0.16 0.98
N ILE A 162 -6.59 -0.44 2.01
CA ILE A 162 -6.95 0.24 3.26
C ILE A 162 -6.50 -0.56 4.47
N ASN A 163 -6.29 0.13 5.61
CA ASN A 163 -6.22 -0.48 6.93
C ASN A 163 -7.11 0.26 7.93
N ASN A 164 -7.29 -0.30 9.11
CA ASN A 164 -8.11 0.31 10.16
C ASN A 164 -7.28 1.16 11.10
N HIS A 165 -7.65 2.45 11.24
CA HIS A 165 -7.29 3.25 12.41
C HIS A 165 -8.22 2.89 13.56
N GLN A 166 -7.66 2.54 14.74
CA GLN A 166 -8.43 1.95 15.83
C GLN A 166 -9.21 0.71 15.35
N GLY A 167 -10.53 0.66 15.51
CA GLY A 167 -11.40 -0.36 14.93
C GLY A 167 -11.52 -1.65 15.72
N SER A 168 -11.10 -1.68 16.98
CA SER A 168 -11.13 -2.91 17.80
C SER A 168 -12.54 -3.48 18.02
N ARG A 169 -13.62 -2.69 17.79
CA ARG A 169 -15.00 -3.16 17.72
C ARG A 169 -15.41 -3.47 16.29
N ALA A 170 -15.22 -2.52 15.38
CA ALA A 170 -15.70 -2.65 14.00
C ALA A 170 -15.10 -3.84 13.25
N THR A 171 -13.80 -4.14 13.46
CA THR A 171 -13.14 -5.29 12.81
C THR A 171 -13.63 -6.64 13.33
N THR A 172 -14.30 -6.69 14.49
CA THR A 172 -14.94 -7.92 15.01
C THR A 172 -16.38 -8.08 14.54
N ASP A 173 -16.99 -7.04 13.97
CA ASP A 173 -18.36 -7.10 13.44
C ASP A 173 -18.37 -7.67 12.02
N ALA A 174 -18.95 -8.88 11.90
CA ALA A 174 -19.00 -9.61 10.62
C ALA A 174 -19.80 -8.86 9.54
N ARG A 175 -20.85 -8.10 9.91
CA ARG A 175 -21.63 -7.30 8.96
C ARG A 175 -20.80 -6.15 8.43
N VAL A 176 -20.16 -5.38 9.32
CA VAL A 176 -19.31 -4.25 8.93
C VAL A 176 -18.18 -4.71 8.01
N MET A 177 -17.45 -5.75 8.40
CA MET A 177 -16.33 -6.23 7.60
C MET A 177 -16.78 -6.81 6.25
N ARG A 178 -17.95 -7.46 6.17
CA ARG A 178 -18.52 -7.87 4.90
C ARG A 178 -18.82 -6.70 3.96
N VAL A 179 -19.36 -5.59 4.48
CA VAL A 179 -19.63 -4.39 3.68
C VAL A 179 -18.33 -3.76 3.19
N VAL A 180 -17.35 -3.64 4.09
CA VAL A 180 -16.01 -3.13 3.75
C VAL A 180 -15.37 -3.99 2.66
N MET A 181 -15.29 -5.31 2.84
CA MET A 181 -14.64 -6.19 1.86
C MET A 181 -15.38 -6.24 0.52
N ASN A 182 -16.71 -6.15 0.53
CA ASN A 182 -17.48 -6.04 -0.72
C ASN A 182 -17.08 -4.78 -1.51
N GLU A 183 -16.97 -3.64 -0.84
CA GLU A 183 -16.54 -2.38 -1.48
C GLU A 183 -15.11 -2.46 -2.01
N LEU A 184 -14.19 -3.07 -1.26
CA LEU A 184 -12.78 -3.24 -1.67
C LEU A 184 -12.65 -4.18 -2.87
N SER A 185 -13.42 -5.26 -2.90
CA SER A 185 -13.45 -6.21 -4.02
C SER A 185 -13.82 -5.51 -5.33
N HIS A 186 -14.86 -4.66 -5.31
CA HIS A 186 -15.28 -3.90 -6.50
C HIS A 186 -14.24 -2.88 -6.99
N ARG A 187 -13.39 -2.39 -6.07
CA ARG A 187 -12.34 -1.41 -6.37
C ARG A 187 -10.98 -2.04 -6.67
N GLY A 188 -10.82 -3.33 -6.46
CA GLY A 188 -9.54 -4.02 -6.59
C GLY A 188 -8.51 -3.61 -5.52
N LEU A 189 -8.98 -3.20 -4.33
CA LEU A 189 -8.14 -2.79 -3.22
C LEU A 189 -7.90 -3.96 -2.27
N PHE A 190 -6.76 -3.98 -1.58
CA PHE A 190 -6.48 -4.94 -0.51
C PHE A 190 -6.89 -4.40 0.87
N PHE A 191 -7.03 -5.30 1.84
CA PHE A 191 -7.20 -4.95 3.25
C PHE A 191 -5.99 -5.37 4.07
N PHE A 192 -5.44 -4.43 4.84
CA PHE A 192 -4.41 -4.69 5.83
C PHE A 192 -4.99 -4.50 7.23
N ASP A 193 -5.19 -5.58 7.98
CA ASP A 193 -5.72 -5.52 9.35
C ASP A 193 -4.63 -5.05 10.31
N SER A 194 -4.78 -3.85 10.87
CA SER A 194 -3.86 -3.30 11.89
C SER A 194 -3.88 -4.12 13.18
N ARG A 195 -4.89 -4.98 13.34
CA ARG A 195 -4.99 -5.95 14.44
C ARG A 195 -5.05 -5.32 15.84
N THR A 196 -5.89 -4.31 15.97
CA THR A 196 -6.17 -3.64 17.25
C THR A 196 -7.01 -4.48 18.21
N ASN A 197 -7.48 -5.65 17.75
CA ASN A 197 -8.13 -6.70 18.53
C ASN A 197 -7.50 -8.06 18.17
N THR A 198 -7.47 -8.98 19.13
CA THR A 198 -6.97 -10.36 18.92
C THR A 198 -7.90 -11.20 18.06
N THR A 199 -9.19 -10.92 18.12
CA THR A 199 -10.23 -11.51 17.26
C THR A 199 -10.61 -10.53 16.16
N THR A 200 -10.83 -11.01 14.94
CA THR A 200 -11.24 -10.20 13.80
C THR A 200 -12.19 -11.01 12.90
N ALA A 201 -13.14 -10.33 12.28
CA ALA A 201 -13.97 -10.90 11.20
C ALA A 201 -13.40 -10.55 9.81
N ALA A 202 -12.31 -9.75 9.75
CA ALA A 202 -11.75 -9.25 8.51
C ALA A 202 -11.18 -10.37 7.63
N ASP A 203 -10.47 -11.33 8.21
CA ASP A 203 -9.86 -12.46 7.50
C ASP A 203 -10.91 -13.28 6.72
N SER A 204 -11.95 -13.75 7.42
CA SER A 204 -13.02 -14.55 6.81
C SER A 204 -13.85 -13.74 5.80
N ALA A 205 -14.07 -12.45 6.04
CA ALA A 205 -14.75 -11.57 5.10
C ALA A 205 -13.89 -11.35 3.85
N ALA A 206 -12.58 -11.10 3.99
CA ALA A 206 -11.66 -10.94 2.87
C ALA A 206 -11.64 -12.18 1.98
N ALA A 207 -11.52 -13.38 2.57
CA ALA A 207 -11.58 -14.64 1.84
C ALA A 207 -12.90 -14.81 1.08
N SER A 208 -14.05 -14.44 1.70
CA SER A 208 -15.37 -14.57 1.08
C SER A 208 -15.59 -13.67 -0.13
N TYR A 209 -14.90 -12.52 -0.20
CA TYR A 209 -15.01 -11.55 -1.30
C TYR A 209 -13.79 -11.53 -2.23
N GLY A 210 -12.81 -12.41 -2.04
CA GLY A 210 -11.60 -12.46 -2.85
C GLY A 210 -10.76 -11.18 -2.72
N VAL A 211 -10.76 -10.56 -1.53
CA VAL A 211 -9.94 -9.39 -1.23
C VAL A 211 -8.57 -9.85 -0.73
N PRO A 212 -7.47 -9.40 -1.36
CA PRO A 212 -6.14 -9.70 -0.83
C PRO A 212 -5.99 -9.16 0.59
N TYR A 213 -5.42 -9.96 1.48
CA TYR A 213 -5.41 -9.69 2.92
C TYR A 213 -4.03 -9.89 3.54
N ALA A 214 -3.63 -9.01 4.43
CA ALA A 214 -2.55 -9.21 5.39
C ALA A 214 -2.94 -8.65 6.75
N ARG A 215 -2.15 -8.95 7.77
CA ARG A 215 -2.37 -8.43 9.12
C ARG A 215 -1.07 -8.02 9.76
N ASN A 216 -1.15 -7.09 10.69
CA ASN A 216 -0.04 -6.68 11.55
C ASN A 216 0.38 -7.82 12.48
N ASP A 217 1.68 -7.95 12.67
CA ASP A 217 2.27 -8.87 13.65
C ASP A 217 2.73 -8.13 14.92
N LEU A 218 3.15 -6.84 14.81
CA LEU A 218 3.73 -6.10 15.92
C LEU A 218 3.62 -4.58 15.72
N PHE A 219 3.16 -3.86 16.76
CA PHE A 219 3.34 -2.41 16.88
C PHE A 219 4.68 -2.11 17.53
N VAL A 220 5.47 -1.19 16.94
CA VAL A 220 6.85 -0.94 17.40
C VAL A 220 7.00 0.29 18.29
N ASP A 221 6.00 1.16 18.35
CA ASP A 221 6.07 2.47 19.01
C ASP A 221 4.94 2.74 20.01
N ASN A 222 4.61 1.73 20.81
CA ASN A 222 3.75 1.90 21.99
C ASN A 222 4.36 2.83 23.04
N SER A 223 5.68 3.02 23.01
CA SER A 223 6.44 3.99 23.79
C SER A 223 6.93 5.12 22.87
N ALA A 224 7.18 6.30 23.44
CA ALA A 224 7.84 7.41 22.74
C ALA A 224 9.37 7.39 22.87
N ASP A 225 9.95 6.46 23.61
CA ASP A 225 11.40 6.30 23.76
C ASP A 225 12.00 5.65 22.51
N GLU A 226 12.90 6.36 21.84
CA GLU A 226 13.53 5.89 20.60
C GLU A 226 14.34 4.60 20.80
N GLY A 227 14.91 4.38 21.97
CA GLY A 227 15.65 3.15 22.30
C GLY A 227 14.72 1.95 22.36
N GLU A 228 13.56 2.11 23.02
CA GLU A 228 12.52 1.07 23.07
C GLU A 228 11.94 0.81 21.68
N ILE A 229 11.69 1.86 20.88
CA ILE A 229 11.22 1.72 19.50
C ILE A 229 12.24 0.92 18.67
N ARG A 230 13.53 1.29 18.73
CA ARG A 230 14.59 0.54 18.02
C ARG A 230 14.66 -0.94 18.46
N ALA A 231 14.50 -1.20 19.76
CA ALA A 231 14.47 -2.58 20.27
C ALA A 231 13.27 -3.38 19.72
N MET A 232 12.10 -2.75 19.60
CA MET A 232 10.90 -3.39 19.02
C MET A 232 11.04 -3.61 17.50
N ILE A 233 11.66 -2.68 16.76
CA ILE A 233 11.96 -2.87 15.34
C ILE A 233 12.95 -4.03 15.15
N GLN A 234 14.00 -4.11 15.99
CA GLN A 234 14.96 -5.24 15.98
C GLN A 234 14.26 -6.58 16.30
N GLU A 235 13.31 -6.60 17.24
CA GLU A 235 12.51 -7.80 17.51
C GLU A 235 11.70 -8.20 16.28
N GLY A 236 11.05 -7.26 15.59
CA GLY A 236 10.38 -7.50 14.31
C GLY A 236 11.30 -8.14 13.27
N ALA A 237 12.53 -7.63 13.15
CA ALA A 237 13.55 -8.18 12.26
C ALA A 237 13.99 -9.60 12.65
N ASN A 238 14.15 -9.87 13.95
CA ASN A 238 14.47 -11.21 14.46
C ASN A 238 13.34 -12.21 14.13
N ARG A 239 12.09 -11.77 14.27
CA ARG A 239 10.91 -12.58 13.89
C ARG A 239 10.85 -12.83 12.38
N ALA A 240 11.19 -11.82 11.57
CA ALA A 240 11.28 -11.96 10.11
C ALA A 240 12.31 -13.04 9.72
N LYS A 241 13.48 -13.06 10.36
CA LYS A 241 14.49 -14.12 10.16
C LYS A 241 13.96 -15.50 10.56
N ALA A 242 13.28 -15.60 11.69
CA ALA A 242 12.77 -16.88 12.19
C ALA A 242 11.61 -17.45 11.35
N ARG A 243 10.78 -16.59 10.74
CA ARG A 243 9.53 -16.97 10.03
C ARG A 243 9.60 -16.80 8.51
N GLY A 244 10.71 -16.24 8.00
CA GLY A 244 10.87 -15.87 6.58
C GLY A 244 10.30 -14.50 6.25
N SER A 245 9.22 -14.06 6.92
CA SER A 245 8.65 -12.71 6.77
C SER A 245 7.92 -12.27 8.04
N TYR A 246 7.81 -10.95 8.22
CA TYR A 246 7.11 -10.33 9.35
C TYR A 246 6.60 -8.95 8.95
N ILE A 247 5.48 -8.49 9.53
CA ILE A 247 4.87 -7.19 9.23
C ILE A 247 4.80 -6.40 10.52
N ILE A 248 5.32 -5.17 10.50
CA ILE A 248 5.29 -4.27 11.65
C ILE A 248 4.59 -2.94 11.30
N ILE A 249 3.96 -2.34 12.31
CA ILE A 249 3.41 -0.98 12.23
C ILE A 249 4.22 -0.06 13.15
N GLY A 250 4.62 1.09 12.60
CA GLY A 250 4.98 2.29 13.34
C GLY A 250 4.07 3.44 12.91
N HIS A 251 4.05 4.53 13.68
CA HIS A 251 3.24 5.68 13.34
C HIS A 251 4.08 6.84 12.76
N CYS A 252 3.44 7.72 12.03
CA CYS A 252 4.05 8.91 11.45
C CYS A 252 4.32 9.96 12.54
N ARG A 253 5.34 9.68 13.38
CA ARG A 253 5.75 10.50 14.54
C ARG A 253 7.25 10.73 14.52
N PRO A 254 7.76 11.89 15.03
CA PRO A 254 9.19 12.21 14.96
C PRO A 254 10.11 11.14 15.57
N HIS A 255 9.77 10.65 16.77
CA HIS A 255 10.58 9.65 17.48
C HIS A 255 10.61 8.30 16.74
N THR A 256 9.47 7.88 16.18
CA THR A 256 9.39 6.64 15.41
C THR A 256 10.18 6.76 14.11
N ALA A 257 10.06 7.87 13.40
CA ALA A 257 10.81 8.13 12.18
C ALA A 257 12.32 8.17 12.42
N ALA A 258 12.76 8.85 13.50
CA ALA A 258 14.17 8.87 13.90
C ALA A 258 14.69 7.46 14.23
N ALA A 259 13.92 6.67 14.99
CA ALA A 259 14.30 5.31 15.33
C ALA A 259 14.45 4.42 14.07
N PHE A 260 13.53 4.51 13.10
CA PHE A 260 13.65 3.78 11.83
C PHE A 260 14.87 4.23 11.03
N ARG A 261 15.11 5.52 10.86
CA ARG A 261 16.28 6.06 10.16
C ARG A 261 17.58 5.49 10.72
N ASP A 262 17.70 5.42 12.04
CA ASP A 262 18.93 5.02 12.72
C ASP A 262 19.17 3.49 12.64
N ILE A 263 18.11 2.66 12.66
CA ILE A 263 18.25 1.20 12.73
C ILE A 263 18.24 0.52 11.36
N VAL A 264 17.58 1.07 10.35
CA VAL A 264 17.42 0.44 9.02
C VAL A 264 18.74 0.01 8.39
N PRO A 265 19.83 0.84 8.37
CA PRO A 265 21.09 0.41 7.79
C PRO A 265 21.70 -0.80 8.50
N GLN A 266 21.50 -0.90 9.83
CA GLN A 266 21.99 -2.03 10.63
C GLN A 266 21.22 -3.31 10.30
N LEU A 267 19.90 -3.22 10.09
CA LEU A 267 19.06 -4.36 9.73
C LEU A 267 19.37 -4.88 8.32
N GLN A 268 19.63 -3.97 7.37
CA GLN A 268 20.09 -4.34 6.03
C GLN A 268 21.43 -5.08 6.09
N ALA A 269 22.38 -4.59 6.89
CA ALA A 269 23.67 -5.26 7.12
C ALA A 269 23.50 -6.66 7.77
N GLN A 270 22.43 -6.88 8.53
CA GLN A 270 22.06 -8.17 9.11
C GLN A 270 21.33 -9.11 8.13
N GLY A 271 21.13 -8.70 6.86
CA GLY A 271 20.45 -9.50 5.83
C GLY A 271 18.93 -9.36 5.83
N ILE A 272 18.35 -8.33 6.47
CA ILE A 272 16.92 -8.03 6.35
C ILE A 272 16.65 -7.35 5.01
N GLU A 273 15.73 -7.93 4.24
CA GLU A 273 15.14 -7.32 3.07
C GLU A 273 13.85 -6.57 3.46
N PHE A 274 13.83 -5.26 3.24
CA PHE A 274 12.60 -4.49 3.39
C PHE A 274 11.71 -4.69 2.15
N VAL A 275 10.41 -4.93 2.38
CA VAL A 275 9.45 -5.18 1.31
C VAL A 275 8.16 -4.40 1.54
N TYR A 276 7.40 -4.12 0.48
CA TYR A 276 6.07 -3.55 0.63
C TYR A 276 5.09 -4.58 1.23
N VAL A 277 4.13 -4.12 2.03
CA VAL A 277 3.10 -5.00 2.61
C VAL A 277 2.33 -5.76 1.53
N SER A 278 2.16 -5.16 0.35
CA SER A 278 1.50 -5.78 -0.80
C SER A 278 2.18 -7.07 -1.29
N SER A 279 3.48 -7.26 -1.05
CA SER A 279 4.20 -8.49 -1.41
C SER A 279 3.98 -9.66 -0.42
N LEU A 280 3.31 -9.39 0.70
CA LEU A 280 3.01 -10.38 1.75
C LEU A 280 1.51 -10.67 1.90
N LEU A 281 0.68 -10.16 0.97
CA LEU A 281 -0.76 -10.43 0.93
C LEU A 281 -1.05 -11.91 0.66
N ARG A 282 -2.15 -12.38 1.26
CA ARG A 282 -2.74 -13.71 1.01
C ARG A 282 -4.05 -13.54 0.23
N TRP A 283 -4.39 -14.57 -0.53
CA TRP A 283 -5.61 -14.64 -1.34
C TRP A 283 -6.58 -15.67 -0.77
#